data_6b3a7a9585887107b3c659af13b05208
#
_entry.id   6b3a7a9585887107b3c659af13b05208
#
_cell.length_a   1.000
_cell.length_b   1.000
_cell.length_c   1.000
_cell.angle_alpha   90.00
_cell.angle_beta   90.00
_cell.angle_gamma   90.00
#
_symmetry.space_group_name_H-M   'P 1'
#
loop_
_entity.id
_entity.type
_entity.pdbx_description
1 polymer ?
#
loop_
_entity_poly.entity_id
_entity_poly.type
_entity_poly.pdbx_seq_one_letter_code
_entity_poly.pdbx_strand_id
1 'polypeptide(L)'
;MPLPFLTADRAFDTNDQVALPFDDHDQWRRPYRPGSWRVGAAALALLLASFVLLAAVIIAAAGSVGGAGATFAVAGAFIAATLRMLRMGTWVSRAGVRRVGFLSTVTVPWAKVTSVRTVQQPVRWLGLPRTVQGQALVLGRQGGEQLVLLTDHNADFLSRVEAFDRAADTVEAWNAEYGPAPAPAPAAATR
;
A
#
# COMPACT_ATOMS: atom_id res chain seq x y z
N MET A 1 13.68 -5.52 -33.14
CA MET A 1 14.53 -4.92 -32.08
C MET A 1 13.62 -4.46 -30.95
N PRO A 2 13.72 -5.00 -29.72
CA PRO A 2 12.93 -4.52 -28.62
C PRO A 2 13.38 -3.09 -28.26
N LEU A 3 12.43 -2.21 -28.06
CA LEU A 3 12.67 -0.81 -27.73
C LEU A 3 13.26 -0.72 -26.30
N PRO A 4 14.46 -0.16 -26.08
CA PRO A 4 15.17 -0.23 -24.81
C PRO A 4 14.44 0.46 -23.64
N PHE A 5 13.51 1.37 -23.89
CA PHE A 5 12.72 2.01 -22.86
C PHE A 5 11.61 1.11 -22.25
N LEU A 6 11.23 0.02 -22.92
CA LEU A 6 10.29 -0.97 -22.37
C LEU A 6 10.98 -1.96 -21.40
N THR A 7 12.32 -2.01 -21.40
CA THR A 7 13.10 -2.85 -20.49
C THR A 7 13.68 -2.06 -19.31
N ALA A 8 13.47 -0.74 -19.27
CA ALA A 8 13.96 0.12 -18.18
C ALA A 8 13.36 -0.25 -16.81
N ASP A 9 12.14 -0.77 -16.76
CA ASP A 9 11.53 -1.24 -15.51
C ASP A 9 12.35 -2.34 -14.82
N ARG A 10 13.01 -3.23 -15.57
CA ARG A 10 13.86 -4.28 -14.99
C ARG A 10 15.20 -3.74 -14.48
N ALA A 11 15.75 -2.72 -15.12
CA ALA A 11 17.02 -2.12 -14.68
C ALA A 11 16.83 -1.32 -13.37
N PHE A 12 15.66 -0.72 -13.16
CA PHE A 12 15.31 -0.05 -11.89
C PHE A 12 15.03 -1.05 -10.76
N ASP A 13 14.39 -2.20 -11.05
CA ASP A 13 14.16 -3.25 -10.05
C ASP A 13 15.47 -3.87 -9.51
N THR A 14 16.52 -3.91 -10.31
CA THR A 14 17.82 -4.49 -9.91
C THR A 14 18.63 -3.55 -9.01
N ASN A 15 18.47 -2.22 -9.15
CA ASN A 15 19.16 -1.23 -8.32
C ASN A 15 18.53 -1.07 -6.91
N ASP A 16 17.28 -1.49 -6.72
CA ASP A 16 16.62 -1.43 -5.41
C ASP A 16 17.14 -2.51 -4.41
N GLN A 17 17.95 -3.45 -4.88
CA GLN A 17 18.54 -4.52 -4.06
C GLN A 17 19.88 -4.16 -3.44
N VAL A 18 20.51 -3.07 -3.85
CA VAL A 18 21.73 -2.58 -3.21
C VAL A 18 21.32 -1.80 -1.97
N ALA A 19 21.50 -2.39 -0.78
CA ALA A 19 21.35 -1.67 0.48
C ALA A 19 22.32 -0.49 0.44
N LEU A 20 21.76 0.72 0.35
CA LEU A 20 22.58 1.93 0.41
C LEU A 20 23.19 2.03 1.80
N PRO A 21 24.48 2.42 1.94
CA PRO A 21 25.17 2.49 3.24
C PRO A 21 24.56 3.48 4.25
N PHE A 22 23.50 4.21 3.86
CA PHE A 22 22.72 5.11 4.69
C PHE A 22 21.25 4.66 4.81
N ASP A 23 21.03 3.35 4.92
CA ASP A 23 19.66 2.82 5.06
C ASP A 23 19.14 3.10 6.47
N ASP A 24 18.46 4.24 6.60
CA ASP A 24 17.81 4.65 7.85
C ASP A 24 16.56 3.79 8.08
N HIS A 25 16.75 2.68 8.78
CA HIS A 25 15.69 1.73 9.13
C HIS A 25 14.65 2.33 10.11
N ASP A 26 14.91 3.50 10.67
CA ASP A 26 13.98 4.20 11.55
C ASP A 26 12.85 4.90 10.77
N GLN A 27 13.07 5.18 9.48
CA GLN A 27 12.05 5.80 8.64
C GLN A 27 11.02 4.79 8.13
N TRP A 28 9.76 5.24 8.04
CA TRP A 28 8.69 4.46 7.45
C TRP A 28 8.87 4.35 5.95
N ARG A 29 9.07 3.14 5.46
CA ARG A 29 9.27 2.85 4.03
C ARG A 29 8.15 1.95 3.52
N ARG A 30 7.82 2.14 2.25
CA ARG A 30 6.92 1.23 1.57
C ARG A 30 7.75 0.10 0.95
N PRO A 31 7.47 -1.19 1.27
CA PRO A 31 8.25 -2.32 0.75
C PRO A 31 7.97 -2.63 -0.73
N TYR A 32 7.16 -1.82 -1.40
CA TYR A 32 6.82 -1.95 -2.82
C TYR A 32 6.46 -0.60 -3.42
N ARG A 33 6.52 -0.50 -4.75
CA ARG A 33 6.08 0.69 -5.50
C ARG A 33 4.56 0.69 -5.69
N PRO A 34 3.91 1.86 -5.68
CA PRO A 34 2.50 1.95 -6.04
C PRO A 34 2.24 1.35 -7.41
N GLY A 35 1.18 0.56 -7.53
CA GLY A 35 0.79 -0.06 -8.80
C GLY A 35 0.31 0.97 -9.82
N SER A 36 0.47 0.63 -11.12
CA SER A 36 0.06 1.47 -12.25
C SER A 36 -1.42 1.86 -12.19
N TRP A 37 -2.29 0.94 -11.75
CA TRP A 37 -3.71 1.22 -11.58
C TRP A 37 -3.99 2.28 -10.54
N ARG A 38 -3.27 2.27 -9.42
CA ARG A 38 -3.40 3.30 -8.38
C ARG A 38 -2.91 4.65 -8.86
N VAL A 39 -1.77 4.68 -9.52
CA VAL A 39 -1.20 5.92 -10.07
C VAL A 39 -2.10 6.48 -11.17
N GLY A 40 -2.58 5.65 -12.09
CA GLY A 40 -3.49 6.04 -13.15
C GLY A 40 -4.81 6.60 -12.62
N ALA A 41 -5.42 5.91 -11.65
CA ALA A 41 -6.65 6.39 -11.00
C ALA A 41 -6.43 7.73 -10.27
N ALA A 42 -5.29 7.91 -9.60
CA ALA A 42 -4.96 9.16 -8.94
C ALA A 42 -4.72 10.30 -9.95
N ALA A 43 -4.03 10.03 -11.06
CA ALA A 43 -3.82 11.01 -12.12
C ALA A 43 -5.16 11.47 -12.74
N LEU A 44 -6.07 10.51 -13.01
CA LEU A 44 -7.39 10.82 -13.53
C LEU A 44 -8.23 11.63 -12.52
N ALA A 45 -8.18 11.28 -11.24
CA ALA A 45 -8.89 12.00 -10.19
C ALA A 45 -8.36 13.44 -10.00
N LEU A 46 -7.03 13.65 -10.09
CA LEU A 46 -6.42 14.99 -10.05
C LEU A 46 -6.78 15.82 -11.30
N LEU A 47 -6.81 15.18 -12.47
CA LEU A 47 -7.28 15.82 -13.70
C LEU A 47 -8.73 16.28 -13.55
N LEU A 48 -9.60 15.43 -13.03
CA LEU A 48 -11.00 15.80 -12.75
C LEU A 48 -11.09 16.96 -11.75
N ALA A 49 -10.29 16.91 -10.68
CA ALA A 49 -10.23 17.99 -9.69
C ALA A 49 -9.79 19.32 -10.32
N SER A 50 -8.87 19.31 -11.30
CA SER A 50 -8.45 20.52 -12.02
C SER A 50 -9.59 21.14 -12.83
N PHE A 51 -10.44 20.34 -13.47
CA PHE A 51 -11.65 20.84 -14.14
C PHE A 51 -12.65 21.44 -13.16
N VAL A 52 -12.84 20.81 -11.99
CA VAL A 52 -13.71 21.35 -10.94
C VAL A 52 -13.17 22.69 -10.40
N LEU A 53 -11.84 22.80 -10.24
CA LEU A 53 -11.19 24.07 -9.86
C LEU A 53 -11.41 25.16 -10.92
N LEU A 54 -11.26 24.83 -12.20
CA LEU A 54 -11.52 25.76 -13.29
C LEU A 54 -12.99 26.24 -13.28
N ALA A 55 -13.92 25.31 -13.10
CA ALA A 55 -15.35 25.67 -12.96
C ALA A 55 -15.57 26.61 -11.76
N ALA A 56 -14.93 26.38 -10.63
CA ALA A 56 -15.02 27.25 -9.46
C ALA A 56 -14.54 28.69 -9.76
N VAL A 57 -13.44 28.83 -10.53
CA VAL A 57 -12.93 30.14 -10.96
C VAL A 57 -13.94 30.85 -11.87
N ILE A 58 -14.56 30.13 -12.82
CA ILE A 58 -15.57 30.68 -13.73
C ILE A 58 -16.79 31.16 -12.94
N ILE A 59 -17.28 30.37 -11.99
CA ILE A 59 -18.41 30.72 -11.10
C ILE A 59 -18.09 31.95 -10.25
N ALA A 60 -16.86 32.07 -9.76
CA ALA A 60 -16.40 33.24 -9.01
C ALA A 60 -16.39 34.49 -9.89
N ALA A 61 -15.87 34.38 -11.12
CA ALA A 61 -15.84 35.48 -12.10
C ALA A 61 -17.24 35.92 -12.51
N ALA A 62 -18.21 35.03 -12.51
CA ALA A 62 -19.65 35.34 -12.73
C ALA A 62 -20.32 36.02 -11.52
N GLY A 63 -19.60 36.30 -10.43
CA GLY A 63 -20.09 36.98 -9.24
C GLY A 63 -20.75 36.10 -8.18
N SER A 64 -20.83 34.80 -8.39
CA SER A 64 -21.42 33.86 -7.43
C SER A 64 -20.40 33.35 -6.40
N VAL A 65 -20.10 34.16 -5.39
CA VAL A 65 -19.09 33.82 -4.36
C VAL A 65 -19.45 32.57 -3.57
N GLY A 66 -20.73 32.39 -3.20
CA GLY A 66 -21.18 31.20 -2.48
C GLY A 66 -21.06 29.92 -3.33
N GLY A 67 -21.45 29.96 -4.60
CA GLY A 67 -21.28 28.85 -5.54
C GLY A 67 -19.83 28.50 -5.79
N ALA A 68 -18.96 29.50 -5.97
CA ALA A 68 -17.53 29.30 -6.11
C ALA A 68 -16.93 28.63 -4.89
N GLY A 69 -17.28 29.10 -3.67
CA GLY A 69 -16.78 28.52 -2.41
C GLY A 69 -17.15 27.05 -2.25
N ALA A 70 -18.42 26.68 -2.56
CA ALA A 70 -18.85 25.29 -2.53
C ALA A 70 -18.07 24.42 -3.55
N THR A 71 -17.86 24.92 -4.77
CA THR A 71 -17.14 24.19 -5.81
C THR A 71 -15.65 24.02 -5.45
N PHE A 72 -15.00 25.04 -4.86
CA PHE A 72 -13.64 24.94 -4.33
C PHE A 72 -13.55 23.89 -3.21
N ALA A 73 -14.52 23.84 -2.30
CA ALA A 73 -14.55 22.85 -1.24
C ALA A 73 -14.63 21.42 -1.80
N VAL A 74 -15.48 21.20 -2.81
CA VAL A 74 -15.57 19.90 -3.51
C VAL A 74 -14.24 19.54 -4.16
N ALA A 75 -13.59 20.45 -4.89
CA ALA A 75 -12.29 20.19 -5.51
C ALA A 75 -11.23 19.85 -4.46
N GLY A 76 -11.19 20.61 -3.35
CA GLY A 76 -10.29 20.34 -2.23
C GLY A 76 -10.50 18.95 -1.61
N ALA A 77 -11.76 18.53 -1.45
CA ALA A 77 -12.09 17.20 -0.96
C ALA A 77 -11.61 16.10 -1.93
N PHE A 78 -11.78 16.28 -3.24
CA PHE A 78 -11.26 15.35 -4.26
C PHE A 78 -9.74 15.25 -4.21
N ILE A 79 -9.03 16.37 -4.12
CA ILE A 79 -7.57 16.40 -4.02
C ILE A 79 -7.12 15.68 -2.74
N ALA A 80 -7.72 15.99 -1.59
CA ALA A 80 -7.39 15.36 -0.31
C ALA A 80 -7.63 13.84 -0.35
N ALA A 81 -8.76 13.39 -0.90
CA ALA A 81 -9.07 11.97 -1.07
C ALA A 81 -8.05 11.28 -1.99
N THR A 82 -7.66 11.92 -3.08
CA THR A 82 -6.67 11.37 -4.02
C THR A 82 -5.29 11.25 -3.40
N LEU A 83 -4.83 12.28 -2.68
CA LEU A 83 -3.56 12.22 -1.95
C LEU A 83 -3.60 11.15 -0.85
N ARG A 84 -4.73 11.00 -0.18
CA ARG A 84 -4.93 9.93 0.80
C ARG A 84 -4.85 8.55 0.14
N MET A 85 -5.48 8.37 -1.02
CA MET A 85 -5.44 7.14 -1.80
C MET A 85 -4.01 6.75 -2.21
N LEU A 86 -3.18 7.72 -2.62
CA LEU A 86 -1.77 7.47 -2.95
C LEU A 86 -0.95 7.03 -1.72
N ARG A 87 -1.29 7.53 -0.53
CA ARG A 87 -0.61 7.17 0.72
C ARG A 87 -1.07 5.83 1.31
N MET A 88 -2.19 5.26 0.85
CA MET A 88 -2.67 3.95 1.31
C MET A 88 -1.65 2.86 0.99
N GLY A 89 -1.51 1.90 1.90
CA GLY A 89 -0.62 0.75 1.73
C GLY A 89 0.02 0.31 3.03
N THR A 90 0.96 -0.61 2.91
CA THR A 90 1.74 -1.13 4.04
C THR A 90 3.09 -0.43 4.06
N TRP A 91 3.52 -0.05 5.25
CA TRP A 91 4.77 0.62 5.53
C TRP A 91 5.49 -0.14 6.62
N VAL A 92 6.80 -0.26 6.51
CA VAL A 92 7.66 -0.94 7.47
C VAL A 92 8.72 0.02 7.99
N SER A 93 9.11 -0.19 9.24
CA SER A 93 10.26 0.47 9.87
C SER A 93 10.78 -0.45 10.98
N ARG A 94 11.93 -0.12 11.56
CA ARG A 94 12.45 -0.79 12.74
C ARG A 94 11.44 -0.87 13.90
N ALA A 95 10.57 0.14 14.03
CA ALA A 95 9.58 0.19 15.10
C ALA A 95 8.38 -0.76 14.88
N GLY A 96 8.11 -1.20 13.64
CA GLY A 96 6.95 -2.03 13.38
C GLY A 96 6.43 -1.96 11.94
N VAL A 97 5.24 -2.45 11.75
CA VAL A 97 4.49 -2.40 10.50
C VAL A 97 3.28 -1.47 10.65
N ARG A 98 3.03 -0.64 9.65
CA ARG A 98 1.91 0.29 9.61
C ARG A 98 1.07 0.04 8.35
N ARG A 99 -0.21 -0.26 8.54
CA ARG A 99 -1.19 -0.33 7.47
C ARG A 99 -1.95 0.99 7.39
N VAL A 100 -1.80 1.71 6.29
CA VAL A 100 -2.53 2.95 6.00
C VAL A 100 -3.72 2.61 5.12
N GLY A 101 -4.91 2.67 5.68
CA GLY A 101 -6.17 2.55 4.94
C GLY A 101 -6.72 3.93 4.54
N PHE A 102 -7.88 3.96 3.88
CA PHE A 102 -8.50 5.21 3.44
C PHE A 102 -8.93 6.08 4.64
N LEU A 103 -9.64 5.50 5.61
CA LEU A 103 -10.14 6.24 6.79
C LEU A 103 -9.32 5.96 8.05
N SER A 104 -8.61 4.83 8.13
CA SER A 104 -7.91 4.41 9.33
C SER A 104 -6.43 4.12 9.04
N THR A 105 -5.61 4.27 10.07
CA THR A 105 -4.20 3.85 10.06
C THR A 105 -3.96 3.00 11.29
N VAL A 106 -3.45 1.79 11.07
CA VAL A 106 -3.13 0.84 12.14
C VAL A 106 -1.63 0.62 12.14
N THR A 107 -0.99 0.86 13.29
CA THR A 107 0.44 0.60 13.50
C THR A 107 0.59 -0.53 14.51
N VAL A 108 1.37 -1.53 14.17
CA VAL A 108 1.65 -2.70 15.02
C VAL A 108 3.16 -2.77 15.25
N PRO A 109 3.64 -2.59 16.48
CA PRO A 109 5.04 -2.79 16.82
C PRO A 109 5.43 -4.26 16.60
N TRP A 110 6.66 -4.51 16.14
CA TRP A 110 7.14 -5.89 15.90
C TRP A 110 7.02 -6.77 17.13
N ALA A 111 7.24 -6.22 18.34
CA ALA A 111 7.08 -6.97 19.59
C ALA A 111 5.69 -7.56 19.84
N LYS A 112 4.65 -7.05 19.16
CA LYS A 112 3.26 -7.56 19.24
C LYS A 112 2.88 -8.47 18.08
N VAL A 113 3.79 -8.70 17.15
CA VAL A 113 3.60 -9.59 15.99
C VAL A 113 3.94 -11.01 16.42
N THR A 114 3.07 -11.95 16.14
CA THR A 114 3.28 -13.38 16.41
C THR A 114 3.70 -14.14 15.16
N SER A 115 3.23 -13.71 14.00
CA SER A 115 3.58 -14.32 12.72
C SER A 115 3.28 -13.36 11.56
N VAL A 116 4.08 -13.45 10.51
CA VAL A 116 3.77 -12.86 9.20
C VAL A 116 3.82 -14.01 8.21
N ARG A 117 2.75 -14.20 7.43
CA ARG A 117 2.67 -15.32 6.48
C ARG A 117 1.73 -15.01 5.32
N THR A 118 2.06 -15.52 4.17
CA THR A 118 1.18 -15.52 3.01
C THR A 118 0.20 -16.69 3.11
N VAL A 119 -1.09 -16.41 2.95
CA VAL A 119 -2.17 -17.39 2.98
C VAL A 119 -3.06 -17.26 1.77
N GLN A 120 -3.58 -18.38 1.26
CA GLN A 120 -4.61 -18.39 0.24
C GLN A 120 -5.98 -18.21 0.91
N GLN A 121 -6.68 -17.17 0.54
CA GLN A 121 -8.01 -16.88 1.06
C GLN A 121 -8.81 -16.02 0.06
N PRO A 122 -10.16 -16.00 0.18
CA PRO A 122 -10.96 -15.07 -0.59
C PRO A 122 -10.57 -13.64 -0.28
N VAL A 123 -10.16 -12.88 -1.30
CA VAL A 123 -9.73 -11.48 -1.18
C VAL A 123 -10.68 -10.57 -1.95
N ARG A 124 -10.79 -9.31 -1.52
CA ARG A 124 -11.60 -8.32 -2.23
C ARG A 124 -10.87 -7.84 -3.49
N TRP A 125 -11.53 -7.96 -4.63
CA TRP A 125 -10.99 -7.44 -5.89
C TRP A 125 -11.02 -5.91 -5.90
N LEU A 126 -9.86 -5.27 -6.00
CA LEU A 126 -9.69 -3.80 -5.95
C LEU A 126 -10.36 -3.11 -4.73
N GLY A 127 -10.64 -3.84 -3.64
CA GLY A 127 -11.38 -3.33 -2.50
C GLY A 127 -12.89 -3.25 -2.67
N LEU A 128 -13.42 -3.67 -3.83
CA LEU A 128 -14.86 -3.77 -4.11
C LEU A 128 -15.49 -4.91 -3.29
N PRO A 129 -16.81 -4.96 -3.15
CA PRO A 129 -17.50 -6.03 -2.42
C PRO A 129 -17.42 -7.41 -3.09
N ARG A 130 -16.87 -7.49 -4.32
CA ARG A 130 -16.62 -8.75 -5.03
C ARG A 130 -15.40 -9.45 -4.46
N THR A 131 -15.55 -10.71 -4.03
CA THR A 131 -14.45 -11.58 -3.58
C THR A 131 -14.00 -12.51 -4.70
N VAL A 132 -12.70 -12.75 -4.75
CA VAL A 132 -12.06 -13.70 -5.67
C VAL A 132 -11.07 -14.53 -4.87
N GLN A 133 -10.74 -15.74 -5.36
CA GLN A 133 -9.64 -16.52 -4.80
C GLN A 133 -8.34 -15.79 -5.07
N GLY A 134 -7.53 -15.62 -4.02
CA GLY A 134 -6.25 -14.93 -4.13
C GLY A 134 -5.37 -15.19 -2.92
N GLN A 135 -4.29 -14.43 -2.85
CA GLN A 135 -3.31 -14.51 -1.79
C GLN A 135 -3.34 -13.24 -0.94
N ALA A 136 -3.16 -13.43 0.35
CA ALA A 136 -3.04 -12.32 1.29
C ALA A 136 -1.86 -12.52 2.22
N LEU A 137 -1.08 -11.47 2.43
CA LEU A 137 -0.11 -11.40 3.50
C LEU A 137 -0.83 -11.02 4.80
N VAL A 138 -0.81 -11.93 5.75
CA VAL A 138 -1.51 -11.80 7.02
C VAL A 138 -0.51 -11.70 8.16
N LEU A 139 -0.74 -10.74 9.02
CA LEU A 139 0.00 -10.52 10.25
C LEU A 139 -0.84 -11.00 11.42
N GLY A 140 -0.32 -11.99 12.17
CA GLY A 140 -0.86 -12.42 13.45
C GLY A 140 -0.43 -11.47 14.56
N ARG A 141 -1.36 -11.11 15.44
CA ARG A 141 -1.11 -10.25 16.61
C ARG A 141 -1.25 -11.06 17.90
N GLN A 142 -0.53 -10.62 18.93
CA GLN A 142 -0.78 -11.09 20.29
C GLN A 142 -2.25 -10.83 20.64
N GLY A 143 -2.99 -11.88 21.03
CA GLY A 143 -4.45 -11.81 21.23
C GLY A 143 -5.27 -12.56 20.16
N GLY A 144 -4.62 -13.17 19.16
CA GLY A 144 -5.29 -14.00 18.15
C GLY A 144 -5.89 -13.24 16.95
N GLU A 145 -5.87 -11.91 16.99
CA GLU A 145 -6.37 -11.10 15.85
C GLU A 145 -5.42 -11.21 14.65
N GLN A 146 -6.01 -11.33 13.48
CA GLN A 146 -5.29 -11.30 12.22
C GLN A 146 -5.52 -9.99 11.48
N LEU A 147 -4.45 -9.38 11.01
CA LEU A 147 -4.49 -8.17 10.20
C LEU A 147 -3.99 -8.49 8.78
N VAL A 148 -4.84 -8.34 7.79
CA VAL A 148 -4.43 -8.43 6.39
C VAL A 148 -3.63 -7.19 6.02
N LEU A 149 -2.37 -7.36 5.64
CA LEU A 149 -1.46 -6.29 5.24
C LEU A 149 -1.57 -5.99 3.74
N LEU A 150 -1.44 -7.02 2.92
CA LEU A 150 -1.41 -6.94 1.46
C LEU A 150 -2.34 -8.00 0.87
N THR A 151 -2.83 -7.76 -0.34
CA THR A 151 -3.55 -8.75 -1.16
C THR A 151 -3.09 -8.62 -2.60
N ASP A 152 -2.97 -9.74 -3.30
CA ASP A 152 -2.55 -9.83 -4.71
C ASP A 152 -3.51 -9.12 -5.67
N HIS A 153 -4.79 -9.01 -5.32
CA HIS A 153 -5.84 -8.38 -6.12
C HIS A 153 -6.13 -6.92 -5.73
N ASN A 154 -5.25 -6.26 -5.01
CA ASN A 154 -5.40 -4.83 -4.76
C ASN A 154 -4.86 -3.99 -5.95
N ALA A 155 -5.09 -2.68 -5.94
CA ALA A 155 -4.68 -1.78 -7.02
C ALA A 155 -3.14 -1.68 -7.21
N ASP A 156 -2.35 -2.13 -6.25
CA ASP A 156 -0.88 -2.12 -6.35
C ASP A 156 -0.34 -3.36 -7.07
N PHE A 157 -1.00 -4.51 -6.90
CA PHE A 157 -0.49 -5.81 -7.37
C PHE A 157 -1.31 -6.45 -8.47
N LEU A 158 -2.42 -5.83 -8.89
CA LEU A 158 -3.27 -6.37 -9.94
C LEU A 158 -2.44 -6.67 -11.21
N SER A 159 -2.49 -7.93 -11.66
CA SER A 159 -1.69 -8.45 -12.78
C SER A 159 -0.16 -8.45 -12.56
N ARG A 160 0.31 -8.34 -11.31
CA ARG A 160 1.74 -8.30 -10.94
C ARG A 160 2.04 -9.24 -9.77
N VAL A 161 1.86 -10.55 -9.98
CA VAL A 161 2.04 -11.58 -8.93
C VAL A 161 3.45 -11.52 -8.32
N GLU A 162 4.49 -11.41 -9.16
CA GLU A 162 5.88 -11.32 -8.71
C GLU A 162 6.15 -10.08 -7.82
N ALA A 163 5.41 -8.98 -8.04
CA ALA A 163 5.55 -7.80 -7.21
C ALA A 163 4.90 -7.99 -5.84
N PHE A 164 3.81 -8.77 -5.76
CA PHE A 164 3.21 -9.17 -4.51
C PHE A 164 4.14 -10.07 -3.70
N ASP A 165 4.72 -11.11 -4.34
CA ASP A 165 5.62 -12.05 -3.69
C ASP A 165 6.85 -11.32 -3.12
N ARG A 166 7.51 -10.46 -3.92
CA ARG A 166 8.64 -9.63 -3.44
C ARG A 166 8.27 -8.72 -2.28
N ALA A 167 7.08 -8.13 -2.31
CA ALA A 167 6.61 -7.29 -1.20
C ALA A 167 6.34 -8.10 0.06
N ALA A 168 5.79 -9.31 -0.08
CA ALA A 168 5.56 -10.24 1.02
C ALA A 168 6.90 -10.68 1.64
N ASP A 169 7.85 -11.13 0.82
CA ASP A 169 9.19 -11.55 1.24
C ASP A 169 9.91 -10.40 1.99
N THR A 170 9.80 -9.17 1.49
CA THR A 170 10.37 -8.01 2.16
C THR A 170 9.77 -7.81 3.56
N VAL A 171 8.46 -7.88 3.72
CA VAL A 171 7.81 -7.72 5.04
C VAL A 171 8.16 -8.89 5.97
N GLU A 172 8.25 -10.10 5.45
CA GLU A 172 8.69 -11.29 6.20
C GLU A 172 10.14 -11.15 6.66
N ALA A 173 11.05 -10.64 5.82
CA ALA A 173 12.43 -10.36 6.18
C ALA A 173 12.54 -9.31 7.31
N TRP A 174 11.75 -8.23 7.25
CA TRP A 174 11.67 -7.26 8.34
C TRP A 174 11.15 -7.87 9.64
N ASN A 175 10.17 -8.78 9.56
CA ASN A 175 9.71 -9.51 10.74
C ASN A 175 10.76 -10.48 11.29
N ALA A 176 11.56 -11.11 10.43
CA ALA A 176 12.65 -11.98 10.87
C ALA A 176 13.77 -11.20 11.56
N GLU A 177 14.03 -9.95 11.13
CA GLU A 177 15.09 -9.09 11.67
C GLU A 177 14.66 -8.40 12.98
N TYR A 178 13.43 -7.86 13.04
CA TYR A 178 12.95 -7.02 14.15
C TYR A 178 11.84 -7.63 14.98
N GLY A 179 11.26 -8.75 14.52
CA GLY A 179 10.21 -9.47 15.24
C GLY A 179 10.74 -10.31 16.40
N PRO A 180 9.85 -10.79 17.28
CA PRO A 180 10.24 -11.77 18.31
C PRO A 180 10.74 -13.06 17.64
N ALA A 181 11.79 -13.66 18.20
CA ALA A 181 12.28 -14.93 17.73
C ALA A 181 11.13 -15.95 17.63
N PRO A 182 11.05 -16.74 16.55
CA PRO A 182 10.00 -17.75 16.42
C PRO A 182 10.02 -18.67 17.64
N ALA A 183 8.85 -18.87 18.24
CA ALA A 183 8.75 -19.84 19.34
C ALA A 183 9.30 -21.20 18.89
N PRO A 184 10.14 -21.87 19.70
CA PRO A 184 10.67 -23.16 19.33
C PRO A 184 9.50 -24.08 18.99
N ALA A 185 9.61 -24.77 17.86
CA ALA A 185 8.60 -25.75 17.45
C ALA A 185 8.37 -26.72 18.61
N PRO A 186 7.11 -27.05 18.98
CA PRO A 186 6.86 -28.02 20.02
C PRO A 186 7.63 -29.30 19.63
N ALA A 187 8.52 -29.74 20.51
CA ALA A 187 9.30 -30.93 20.31
C ALA A 187 8.32 -32.05 19.92
N ALA A 188 8.52 -32.63 18.74
CA ALA A 188 7.70 -33.72 18.27
C ALA A 188 7.68 -34.79 19.39
N ALA A 189 6.51 -34.96 20.02
CA ALA A 189 6.34 -36.00 21.02
C ALA A 189 6.60 -37.33 20.31
N THR A 190 7.77 -37.87 20.55
CA THR A 190 8.15 -39.22 20.13
C THR A 190 7.18 -40.17 20.83
N ARG A 191 6.29 -40.77 20.07
CA ARG A 191 5.51 -41.95 20.49
C ARG A 191 6.29 -43.22 20.17
#